data_5dc9a6772a32472e764feed8ed391b5a
#
_entry.id   5dc9a6772a32472e764feed8ed391b5a
#
_cell.length_a   1.000
_cell.length_b   1.000
_cell.length_c   1.000
_cell.angle_alpha   90.00
_cell.angle_beta   90.00
_cell.angle_gamma   90.00
#
_symmetry.space_group_name_H-M   'P 1'
#
loop_
_entity.id
_entity.type
_entity.pdbx_description
1 polymer ?
#
loop_
_entity_poly.entity_id
_entity_poly.type
_entity_poly.pdbx_seq_one_letter_code
_entity_poly.pdbx_strand_id
1 'polypeptide(L)'
;DRGRGGDAAAAALAARCLDAMAASDLRDADGGFFRYATRRDWTEPHYERMLYDNAQLVASYALAGRAEIAAGVAEFLLTTLQLPGGGFASAQDSESTVAGRRVEGGFYALDLASRASETPPALDEKLLTGWNGLAIEGLAIAGRVLHRADWIEAAQIAADRLLAWHGTSLVRASVDGTVS
;
A
#
# COMPACT_ATOMS: atom_id res chain seq x y z
N ASP A 1 2.92 11.80 14.70
CA ASP A 1 2.95 11.45 16.12
C ASP A 1 2.81 12.65 17.07
N ARG A 2 3.41 13.79 16.78
CA ARG A 2 3.24 15.02 17.59
C ARG A 2 1.79 15.55 17.55
N GLY A 3 1.05 15.33 16.47
CA GLY A 3 -0.37 15.70 16.38
C GLY A 3 -1.28 14.96 17.34
N ARG A 4 -0.91 13.73 17.77
CA ARG A 4 -1.65 12.96 18.79
C ARG A 4 -1.39 13.43 20.21
N GLY A 5 -0.29 14.14 20.45
CA GLY A 5 0.09 14.69 21.74
C GLY A 5 -0.51 16.06 22.07
N GLY A 6 -1.46 16.54 21.25
CA GLY A 6 -2.12 17.83 21.49
C GLY A 6 -1.47 19.03 20.77
N ASP A 7 -0.49 18.81 19.88
CA ASP A 7 0.07 19.88 19.04
C ASP A 7 -0.85 20.13 17.83
N ALA A 8 -1.72 21.12 17.95
CA ALA A 8 -2.69 21.48 16.92
C ALA A 8 -2.03 21.94 15.61
N ALA A 9 -0.84 22.57 15.67
CA ALA A 9 -0.12 23.01 14.47
C ALA A 9 0.45 21.82 13.70
N ALA A 10 1.03 20.85 14.41
CA ALA A 10 1.53 19.61 13.80
C ALA A 10 0.37 18.78 13.20
N ALA A 11 -0.76 18.70 13.87
CA ALA A 11 -1.96 18.02 13.35
C ALA A 11 -2.49 18.68 12.08
N ALA A 12 -2.58 20.03 12.06
CA ALA A 12 -3.01 20.77 10.89
C ALA A 12 -2.04 20.62 9.70
N LEU A 13 -0.74 20.59 9.96
CA LEU A 13 0.28 20.36 8.93
C LEU A 13 0.14 18.94 8.33
N ALA A 14 0.02 17.92 9.19
CA ALA A 14 -0.15 16.53 8.77
C ALA A 14 -1.42 16.36 7.91
N ALA A 15 -2.55 16.96 8.34
CA ALA A 15 -3.79 16.91 7.58
C ALA A 15 -3.63 17.54 6.19
N ARG A 16 -3.01 18.71 6.10
CA ARG A 16 -2.75 19.37 4.80
C ARG A 16 -1.86 18.55 3.89
N CYS A 17 -0.81 17.90 4.42
CA CYS A 17 0.04 17.02 3.64
C CYS A 17 -0.74 15.82 3.09
N LEU A 18 -1.52 15.15 3.94
CA LEU A 18 -2.36 14.02 3.54
C LEU A 18 -3.40 14.42 2.49
N ASP A 19 -4.08 15.55 2.69
CA ASP A 19 -5.08 16.04 1.74
C ASP A 19 -4.44 16.41 0.39
N ALA A 20 -3.26 17.03 0.39
CA ALA A 20 -2.50 17.33 -0.83
C ALA A 20 -2.06 16.08 -1.59
N MET A 21 -1.55 15.05 -0.88
CA MET A 21 -1.18 13.76 -1.47
C MET A 21 -2.40 13.09 -2.11
N ALA A 22 -3.52 13.05 -1.41
CA ALA A 22 -4.74 12.40 -1.88
C ALA A 22 -5.37 13.07 -3.11
N ALA A 23 -5.16 14.39 -3.26
CA ALA A 23 -5.67 15.19 -4.36
C ALA A 23 -4.71 15.27 -5.56
N SER A 24 -3.52 14.69 -5.46
CA SER A 24 -2.47 14.76 -6.48
C SER A 24 -2.41 13.49 -7.33
N ASP A 25 -1.56 13.53 -8.36
CA ASP A 25 -1.27 12.36 -9.22
C ASP A 25 -0.57 11.21 -8.49
N LEU A 26 -0.17 11.39 -7.22
CA LEU A 26 0.37 10.30 -6.40
C LEU A 26 -0.66 9.22 -6.07
N ARG A 27 -1.95 9.55 -6.08
CA ARG A 27 -3.01 8.59 -5.82
C ARG A 27 -3.59 8.06 -7.13
N ASP A 28 -3.48 6.75 -7.31
CA ASP A 28 -4.11 6.08 -8.45
C ASP A 28 -5.63 5.97 -8.29
N ALA A 29 -6.33 5.75 -9.40
CA ALA A 29 -7.77 5.60 -9.46
C ALA A 29 -8.30 4.39 -8.67
N ASP A 30 -7.48 3.35 -8.46
CA ASP A 30 -7.81 2.18 -7.64
C ASP A 30 -7.60 2.39 -6.13
N GLY A 31 -7.11 3.55 -5.73
CA GLY A 31 -6.90 3.95 -4.34
C GLY A 31 -5.48 3.76 -3.80
N GLY A 32 -4.62 3.00 -4.48
CA GLY A 32 -3.21 2.85 -4.11
C GLY A 32 -2.40 4.12 -4.39
N PHE A 33 -1.27 4.27 -3.71
CA PHE A 33 -0.36 5.39 -3.91
C PHE A 33 0.94 4.95 -4.58
N PHE A 34 1.38 5.77 -5.53
CA PHE A 34 2.70 5.68 -6.15
C PHE A 34 3.79 6.13 -5.18
N ARG A 35 5.02 5.71 -5.45
CA ARG A 35 6.16 5.83 -4.55
C ARG A 35 6.54 7.27 -4.21
N TYR A 36 6.65 8.14 -5.20
CA TYR A 36 6.96 9.58 -5.05
C TYR A 36 6.58 10.36 -6.30
N ALA A 37 6.40 11.68 -6.13
CA ALA A 37 6.26 12.60 -7.26
C ALA A 37 7.63 13.15 -7.68
N THR A 38 7.84 13.29 -9.00
CA THR A 38 9.08 13.85 -9.53
C THR A 38 9.07 15.38 -9.54
N ARG A 39 7.88 15.98 -9.39
CA ARG A 39 7.68 17.43 -9.38
C ARG A 39 7.19 17.96 -8.04
N ARG A 40 7.45 19.25 -7.79
CA ARG A 40 7.08 19.93 -6.54
C ARG A 40 5.57 20.11 -6.35
N ASP A 41 4.80 20.12 -7.42
CA ASP A 41 3.34 20.20 -7.45
C ASP A 41 2.67 18.82 -7.32
N TRP A 42 3.48 17.78 -7.06
CA TRP A 42 3.07 16.39 -6.86
C TRP A 42 2.50 15.73 -8.13
N THR A 43 2.92 16.21 -9.29
CA THR A 43 2.64 15.61 -10.60
C THR A 43 3.80 14.70 -11.05
N GLU A 44 3.58 13.97 -12.14
CA GLU A 44 4.53 13.02 -12.72
C GLU A 44 5.06 12.00 -11.68
N PRO A 45 4.22 11.09 -11.20
CA PRO A 45 4.64 10.11 -10.21
C PRO A 45 5.62 9.11 -10.80
N HIS A 46 6.51 8.59 -9.96
CA HIS A 46 7.19 7.33 -10.24
C HIS A 46 6.21 6.20 -9.94
N TYR A 47 5.80 5.50 -10.97
CA TYR A 47 4.63 4.62 -10.96
C TYR A 47 4.77 3.32 -10.18
N GLU A 48 5.92 3.02 -9.58
CA GLU A 48 6.07 1.92 -8.62
C GLU A 48 5.14 2.10 -7.43
N ARG A 49 4.48 1.03 -6.99
CA ARG A 49 3.61 1.05 -5.81
C ARG A 49 4.17 0.15 -4.72
N MET A 50 4.77 0.77 -3.71
CA MET A 50 5.49 0.05 -2.66
C MET A 50 4.57 -0.34 -1.51
N LEU A 51 4.80 -1.54 -0.96
CA LEU A 51 4.09 -2.00 0.22
C LEU A 51 4.32 -1.07 1.41
N TYR A 52 5.56 -0.70 1.70
CA TYR A 52 5.89 0.08 2.90
C TYR A 52 5.26 1.49 2.92
N ASP A 53 5.04 2.10 1.75
CA ASP A 53 4.37 3.40 1.65
C ASP A 53 2.87 3.23 1.93
N ASN A 54 2.21 2.36 1.18
CA ASN A 54 0.76 2.14 1.29
C ASN A 54 0.36 1.58 2.65
N ALA A 55 1.17 0.72 3.24
CA ALA A 55 0.98 0.18 4.59
C ALA A 55 0.92 1.28 5.68
N GLN A 56 1.75 2.31 5.57
CA GLN A 56 1.75 3.42 6.52
C GLN A 56 0.64 4.44 6.20
N LEU A 57 0.31 4.62 4.92
CA LEU A 57 -0.73 5.53 4.49
C LEU A 57 -2.12 5.08 4.92
N VAL A 58 -2.45 3.78 4.89
CA VAL A 58 -3.76 3.28 5.34
C VAL A 58 -4.04 3.66 6.80
N ALA A 59 -3.06 3.50 7.70
CA ALA A 59 -3.19 3.92 9.08
C ALA A 59 -3.26 5.44 9.23
N SER A 60 -2.43 6.17 8.48
CA SER A 60 -2.34 7.62 8.56
C SER A 60 -3.64 8.28 8.14
N TYR A 61 -4.25 7.84 7.04
CA TYR A 61 -5.55 8.34 6.57
C TYR A 61 -6.69 7.96 7.51
N ALA A 62 -6.72 6.72 8.03
CA ALA A 62 -7.72 6.29 9.00
C ALA A 62 -7.69 7.17 10.27
N LEU A 63 -6.48 7.38 10.83
CA LEU A 63 -6.28 8.20 12.03
C LEU A 63 -6.57 9.70 11.81
N ALA A 64 -6.39 10.17 10.58
CA ALA A 64 -6.74 11.55 10.20
C ALA A 64 -8.24 11.72 9.87
N GLY A 65 -9.06 10.67 9.98
CA GLY A 65 -10.49 10.70 9.69
C GLY A 65 -10.83 10.75 8.19
N ARG A 66 -9.91 10.35 7.32
CA ARG A 66 -10.10 10.29 5.86
C ARG A 66 -10.52 8.86 5.46
N ALA A 67 -11.69 8.44 5.93
CA ALA A 67 -12.15 7.05 5.84
C ALA A 67 -12.20 6.50 4.40
N GLU A 68 -12.68 7.28 3.43
CA GLU A 68 -12.77 6.86 2.02
C GLU A 68 -11.40 6.64 1.40
N ILE A 69 -10.41 7.48 1.73
CA ILE A 69 -9.05 7.34 1.21
C ILE A 69 -8.37 6.13 1.86
N ALA A 70 -8.53 5.97 3.18
CA ALA A 70 -8.02 4.80 3.89
C ALA A 70 -8.63 3.49 3.32
N ALA A 71 -9.92 3.51 2.98
CA ALA A 71 -10.60 2.37 2.37
C ALA A 71 -10.01 2.03 0.98
N GLY A 72 -9.75 3.03 0.15
CA GLY A 72 -9.10 2.81 -1.15
C GLY A 72 -7.69 2.21 -1.02
N VAL A 73 -6.89 2.72 -0.07
CA VAL A 73 -5.55 2.15 0.19
C VAL A 73 -5.64 0.72 0.71
N ALA A 74 -6.56 0.44 1.63
CA ALA A 74 -6.77 -0.92 2.13
C ALA A 74 -7.21 -1.88 1.02
N GLU A 75 -8.13 -1.44 0.16
CA GLU A 75 -8.57 -2.23 -1.00
C GLU A 75 -7.40 -2.55 -1.92
N PHE A 76 -6.56 -1.57 -2.25
CA PHE A 76 -5.35 -1.80 -3.03
C PHE A 76 -4.41 -2.82 -2.37
N LEU A 77 -4.17 -2.72 -1.06
CA LEU A 77 -3.35 -3.69 -0.34
C LEU A 77 -3.92 -5.10 -0.45
N LEU A 78 -5.23 -5.26 -0.25
CA LEU A 78 -5.91 -6.55 -0.18
C LEU A 78 -6.16 -7.19 -1.56
N THR A 79 -6.43 -6.37 -2.60
CA THR A 79 -6.77 -6.92 -3.93
C THR A 79 -5.57 -7.02 -4.86
N THR A 80 -4.55 -6.16 -4.65
CA THR A 80 -3.38 -6.10 -5.54
C THR A 80 -2.14 -6.71 -4.91
N LEU A 81 -1.78 -6.33 -3.68
CA LEU A 81 -0.53 -6.77 -3.06
C LEU A 81 -0.65 -8.04 -2.22
N GLN A 82 -1.84 -8.42 -1.76
CA GLN A 82 -2.01 -9.61 -0.94
C GLN A 82 -1.72 -10.88 -1.75
N LEU A 83 -0.83 -11.71 -1.23
CA LEU A 83 -0.44 -12.97 -1.86
C LEU A 83 -1.34 -14.14 -1.41
N PRO A 84 -1.50 -15.18 -2.26
CA PRO A 84 -2.17 -16.41 -1.85
C PRO A 84 -1.52 -16.98 -0.58
N GLY A 85 -2.35 -17.32 0.41
CA GLY A 85 -1.89 -17.84 1.71
C GLY A 85 -1.47 -16.76 2.70
N GLY A 86 -1.77 -15.50 2.42
CA GLY A 86 -1.53 -14.35 3.31
C GLY A 86 -0.15 -13.68 3.10
N GLY A 87 0.05 -12.53 3.75
CA GLY A 87 1.19 -11.68 3.51
C GLY A 87 1.04 -10.86 2.22
N PHE A 88 1.96 -9.95 1.99
CA PHE A 88 1.88 -8.96 0.92
C PHE A 88 3.17 -8.93 0.12
N ALA A 89 3.06 -8.87 -1.20
CA ALA A 89 4.14 -8.58 -2.13
C ALA A 89 4.83 -7.26 -1.78
N SER A 90 6.11 -7.14 -2.06
CA SER A 90 6.89 -5.96 -1.71
C SER A 90 6.53 -4.73 -2.56
N ALA A 91 6.15 -4.95 -3.83
CA ALA A 91 5.82 -3.87 -4.75
C ALA A 91 4.99 -4.37 -5.94
N GLN A 92 4.35 -3.42 -6.61
CA GLN A 92 3.89 -3.57 -7.99
C GLN A 92 4.73 -2.68 -8.90
N ASP A 93 5.14 -3.23 -10.06
CA ASP A 93 6.02 -2.58 -11.03
C ASP A 93 5.39 -1.30 -11.62
N SER A 94 6.25 -0.38 -12.04
CA SER A 94 5.88 0.81 -12.79
C SER A 94 5.59 0.51 -14.27
N GLU A 95 6.18 -0.56 -14.80
CA GLU A 95 6.11 -0.93 -16.20
C GLU A 95 5.08 -2.04 -16.45
N SER A 96 4.40 -1.94 -17.58
CA SER A 96 3.48 -2.95 -18.09
C SER A 96 3.49 -3.00 -19.61
N THR A 97 2.93 -4.06 -20.18
CA THR A 97 2.72 -4.15 -21.62
C THR A 97 1.28 -3.73 -21.94
N VAL A 98 1.13 -2.55 -22.54
CA VAL A 98 -0.15 -2.03 -23.01
C VAL A 98 -0.13 -1.95 -24.53
N ALA A 99 -1.14 -2.49 -25.19
CA ALA A 99 -1.20 -2.57 -26.66
C ALA A 99 0.09 -3.12 -27.30
N GLY A 100 0.71 -4.13 -26.68
CA GLY A 100 1.92 -4.78 -27.18
C GLY A 100 3.22 -3.99 -26.96
N ARG A 101 3.20 -2.89 -26.21
CA ARG A 101 4.38 -2.07 -25.89
C ARG A 101 4.62 -2.06 -24.38
N ARG A 102 5.86 -2.31 -23.97
CA ARG A 102 6.29 -2.12 -22.59
C ARG A 102 6.52 -0.63 -22.33
N VAL A 103 5.75 -0.07 -21.41
CA VAL A 103 5.74 1.38 -21.10
C VAL A 103 5.60 1.58 -19.60
N GLU A 104 6.44 2.45 -19.03
CA GLU A 104 6.27 2.94 -17.68
C GLU A 104 5.00 3.80 -17.58
N GLY A 105 4.17 3.57 -16.56
CA GLY A 105 2.93 4.31 -16.34
C GLY A 105 1.79 4.00 -17.32
N GLY A 106 2.04 3.19 -18.37
CA GLY A 106 1.06 2.96 -19.43
C GLY A 106 -0.25 2.35 -18.95
N PHE A 107 -0.18 1.37 -18.04
CA PHE A 107 -1.36 0.75 -17.42
C PHE A 107 -2.13 1.76 -16.55
N TYR A 108 -1.41 2.56 -15.78
CA TYR A 108 -2.00 3.53 -14.85
C TYR A 108 -2.63 4.73 -15.54
N ALA A 109 -2.23 5.04 -16.78
CA ALA A 109 -2.87 6.06 -17.61
C ALA A 109 -4.24 5.64 -18.15
N LEU A 110 -4.59 4.34 -18.07
CA LEU A 110 -5.89 3.83 -18.45
C LEU A 110 -6.92 4.05 -17.33
N ASP A 111 -8.18 4.27 -17.70
CA ASP A 111 -9.27 4.19 -16.74
C ASP A 111 -9.47 2.75 -16.22
N LEU A 112 -10.16 2.59 -15.09
CA LEU A 112 -10.34 1.29 -14.43
C LEU A 112 -11.04 0.25 -15.31
N ALA A 113 -11.98 0.69 -16.16
CA ALA A 113 -12.69 -0.22 -17.05
C ALA A 113 -11.77 -0.77 -18.16
N SER A 114 -10.94 0.09 -18.73
CA SER A 114 -9.94 -0.29 -19.73
C SER A 114 -8.86 -1.20 -19.16
N ARG A 115 -8.45 -0.99 -17.90
CA ARG A 115 -7.49 -1.87 -17.19
C ARG A 115 -7.97 -3.31 -17.07
N ALA A 116 -9.28 -3.54 -16.99
CA ALA A 116 -9.84 -4.89 -16.85
C ALA A 116 -9.53 -5.82 -18.04
N SER A 117 -9.18 -5.27 -19.20
CA SER A 117 -8.80 -6.02 -20.41
C SER A 117 -7.28 -6.13 -20.60
N GLU A 118 -6.49 -5.46 -19.79
CA GLU A 118 -5.02 -5.43 -19.88
C GLU A 118 -4.36 -6.30 -18.81
N THR A 119 -3.13 -6.71 -19.06
CA THR A 119 -2.34 -7.42 -18.07
C THR A 119 -1.80 -6.40 -17.06
N PRO A 120 -2.11 -6.54 -15.75
CA PRO A 120 -1.60 -5.62 -14.74
C PRO A 120 -0.07 -5.69 -14.65
N PRO A 121 0.58 -4.62 -14.17
CA PRO A 121 2.01 -4.64 -13.87
C PRO A 121 2.37 -5.76 -12.91
N ALA A 122 3.57 -6.34 -13.09
CA ALA A 122 4.04 -7.47 -12.31
C ALA A 122 4.18 -7.13 -10.82
N LEU A 123 4.02 -8.13 -9.96
CA LEU A 123 4.32 -8.02 -8.53
C LEU A 123 5.75 -8.48 -8.25
N ASP A 124 6.45 -7.78 -7.38
CA ASP A 124 7.61 -8.31 -6.68
C ASP A 124 7.12 -9.09 -5.46
N GLU A 125 6.96 -10.39 -5.64
CA GLU A 125 6.34 -11.29 -4.64
C GLU A 125 7.23 -11.61 -3.44
N LYS A 126 8.36 -10.91 -3.29
CA LYS A 126 9.18 -11.03 -2.09
C LYS A 126 8.37 -10.63 -0.84
N LEU A 127 8.31 -11.52 0.11
CA LEU A 127 7.79 -11.23 1.45
C LEU A 127 8.92 -10.65 2.30
N LEU A 128 8.93 -9.35 2.43
CA LEU A 128 9.87 -8.65 3.31
C LEU A 128 9.24 -8.52 4.70
N THR A 129 9.84 -9.17 5.70
CA THR A 129 9.28 -9.25 7.06
C THR A 129 8.99 -7.87 7.65
N GLY A 130 9.92 -6.92 7.54
CA GLY A 130 9.72 -5.57 8.06
C GLY A 130 8.56 -4.81 7.37
N TRP A 131 8.44 -4.93 6.05
CA TRP A 131 7.39 -4.25 5.30
C TRP A 131 6.01 -4.89 5.52
N ASN A 132 5.99 -6.22 5.65
CA ASN A 132 4.76 -6.93 6.05
C ASN A 132 4.35 -6.56 7.49
N GLY A 133 5.32 -6.36 8.40
CA GLY A 133 5.04 -5.83 9.74
C GLY A 133 4.35 -4.47 9.71
N LEU A 134 4.78 -3.56 8.80
CA LEU A 134 4.11 -2.27 8.58
C LEU A 134 2.68 -2.44 8.06
N ALA A 135 2.47 -3.39 7.13
CA ALA A 135 1.13 -3.66 6.59
C ALA A 135 0.19 -4.25 7.65
N ILE A 136 0.68 -5.19 8.46
CA ILE A 136 -0.05 -5.76 9.60
C ILE A 136 -0.47 -4.66 10.57
N GLU A 137 0.48 -3.81 10.99
CA GLU A 137 0.18 -2.67 11.87
C GLU A 137 -0.82 -1.71 11.23
N GLY A 138 -0.59 -1.33 9.97
CA GLY A 138 -1.43 -0.38 9.24
C GLY A 138 -2.88 -0.84 9.11
N LEU A 139 -3.09 -2.08 8.67
CA LEU A 139 -4.43 -2.67 8.52
C LEU A 139 -5.11 -2.88 9.88
N ALA A 140 -4.38 -3.31 10.91
CA ALA A 140 -4.94 -3.49 12.26
C ALA A 140 -5.39 -2.15 12.87
N ILE A 141 -4.60 -1.06 12.70
CA ILE A 141 -4.97 0.28 13.15
C ILE A 141 -6.19 0.78 12.38
N ALA A 142 -6.15 0.73 11.04
CA ALA A 142 -7.23 1.22 10.20
C ALA A 142 -8.52 0.42 10.41
N GLY A 143 -8.43 -0.92 10.50
CA GLY A 143 -9.54 -1.81 10.78
C GLY A 143 -10.22 -1.50 12.11
N ARG A 144 -9.44 -1.23 13.15
CA ARG A 144 -9.98 -0.82 14.45
C ARG A 144 -10.66 0.56 14.40
N VAL A 145 -10.03 1.55 13.75
CA VAL A 145 -10.54 2.93 13.67
C VAL A 145 -11.82 3.00 12.86
N LEU A 146 -11.92 2.23 11.76
CA LEU A 146 -13.02 2.26 10.82
C LEU A 146 -14.00 1.09 10.98
N HIS A 147 -13.85 0.29 12.06
CA HIS A 147 -14.69 -0.87 12.38
C HIS A 147 -14.76 -1.92 11.23
N ARG A 148 -13.62 -2.19 10.59
CA ARG A 148 -13.45 -3.16 9.50
C ARG A 148 -12.76 -4.42 10.02
N ALA A 149 -13.57 -5.40 10.42
CA ALA A 149 -13.07 -6.68 10.95
C ALA A 149 -12.29 -7.48 9.90
N ASP A 150 -12.67 -7.39 8.64
CA ASP A 150 -12.01 -8.01 7.50
C ASP A 150 -10.55 -7.54 7.32
N TRP A 151 -10.24 -6.28 7.59
CA TRP A 151 -8.86 -5.77 7.54
C TRP A 151 -8.01 -6.28 8.70
N ILE A 152 -8.63 -6.43 9.89
CA ILE A 152 -7.96 -7.04 11.04
C ILE A 152 -7.67 -8.52 10.76
N GLU A 153 -8.61 -9.23 10.16
CA GLU A 153 -8.43 -10.65 9.78
C GLU A 153 -7.29 -10.79 8.75
N ALA A 154 -7.24 -9.94 7.73
CA ALA A 154 -6.15 -9.95 6.76
C ALA A 154 -4.78 -9.69 7.41
N ALA A 155 -4.72 -8.77 8.38
CA ALA A 155 -3.52 -8.53 9.17
C ALA A 155 -3.11 -9.75 10.02
N GLN A 156 -4.07 -10.46 10.62
CA GLN A 156 -3.82 -11.68 11.38
C GLN A 156 -3.28 -12.81 10.49
N ILE A 157 -3.91 -13.06 9.33
CA ILE A 157 -3.45 -14.05 8.36
C ILE A 157 -2.01 -13.76 7.91
N ALA A 158 -1.69 -12.49 7.64
CA ALA A 158 -0.34 -12.09 7.28
C ALA A 158 0.66 -12.33 8.42
N ALA A 159 0.28 -12.01 9.66
CA ALA A 159 1.11 -12.26 10.83
C ALA A 159 1.37 -13.75 11.05
N ASP A 160 0.34 -14.58 10.95
CA ASP A 160 0.44 -16.04 11.09
C ASP A 160 1.37 -16.63 10.04
N ARG A 161 1.29 -16.16 8.79
CA ARG A 161 2.20 -16.60 7.74
C ARG A 161 3.66 -16.25 8.05
N LEU A 162 3.93 -15.03 8.52
CA LEU A 162 5.29 -14.66 8.90
C LEU A 162 5.80 -15.51 10.07
N LEU A 163 4.99 -15.69 11.11
CA LEU A 163 5.34 -16.48 12.29
C LEU A 163 5.64 -17.94 11.95
N ALA A 164 4.94 -18.52 10.97
CA ALA A 164 5.20 -19.88 10.52
C ALA A 164 6.63 -20.07 9.97
N TRP A 165 7.30 -19.02 9.50
CA TRP A 165 8.67 -19.08 8.99
C TRP A 165 9.74 -18.76 10.02
N HIS A 166 9.36 -18.05 11.09
CA HIS A 166 10.34 -17.46 12.00
C HIS A 166 10.92 -18.42 13.03
N GLY A 167 10.48 -19.63 13.20
CA GLY A 167 11.08 -20.54 14.16
C GLY A 167 11.65 -19.82 15.41
N THR A 168 12.97 -19.88 15.62
CA THR A 168 13.69 -19.18 16.69
C THR A 168 14.38 -17.87 16.23
N SER A 169 14.39 -17.56 14.94
CA SER A 169 15.08 -16.39 14.37
C SER A 169 14.21 -15.66 13.37
N LEU A 170 14.26 -14.32 13.41
CA LEU A 170 13.57 -13.50 12.43
C LEU A 170 14.22 -13.63 11.06
N VAL A 171 13.45 -14.01 10.07
CA VAL A 171 13.85 -14.09 8.68
C VAL A 171 13.63 -12.72 8.03
N ARG A 172 14.60 -12.25 7.24
CA ARG A 172 14.49 -10.93 6.60
C ARG A 172 13.54 -10.94 5.40
N ALA A 173 13.64 -11.96 4.56
CA ALA A 173 12.89 -12.06 3.33
C ALA A 173 12.58 -13.51 2.97
N SER A 174 11.52 -13.71 2.22
CA SER A 174 11.18 -14.98 1.59
C SER A 174 10.69 -14.76 0.17
N VAL A 175 11.07 -15.69 -0.73
CA VAL A 175 10.55 -15.79 -2.10
C VAL A 175 10.15 -17.24 -2.32
N ASP A 176 8.93 -17.50 -2.77
CA ASP A 176 8.41 -18.86 -3.05
C ASP A 176 8.59 -19.84 -1.88
N GLY A 177 8.51 -19.37 -0.65
CA GLY A 177 8.73 -20.18 0.54
C GLY A 177 10.20 -20.45 0.88
N THR A 178 11.13 -19.97 0.07
CA THR A 178 12.57 -20.00 0.37
C THR A 178 12.94 -18.76 1.17
N VAL A 179 13.51 -18.95 2.36
CA VAL A 179 13.90 -17.89 3.29
C VAL A 179 15.39 -17.53 3.17
N SER A 180 15.72 -16.25 3.35
CA SER A 180 17.09 -15.71 3.36
C SER A 180 17.35 -14.82 4.55
#